data_b5b526671d9eb97347e37d1b3f52b4cf
#
_entry.id   b5b526671d9eb97347e37d1b3f52b4cf
#
_cell.length_a   1.000
_cell.length_b   1.000
_cell.length_c   1.000
_cell.angle_alpha   90.00
_cell.angle_beta   90.00
_cell.angle_gamma   90.00
#
_symmetry.space_group_name_H-M   'P 1'
#
loop_
_entity.id
_entity.type
_entity.pdbx_description
1 polymer ?
#
loop_
_entity_poly.entity_id
_entity_poly.type
_entity_poly.pdbx_seq_one_letter_code
_entity_poly.pdbx_strand_id
1 'polypeptide(L)'
;MVARGASIDVDGVYSNPAGLAFLPKDGFHLSLTGQSAYQTREIHASTPLWTQDGNITEKYYKGTASAPLIPSFHGAYKRDNWVISAGFAITGGGGKASFDNGLPMFDAMAAGLIAQQSQGLVTPSMYDINTAMDGKQYIYGVQLGLSYKINDWLSVFAGGRMNYVKSGYEGYLIAKMKESYGGKTLADLQLKCDQSGWGLTPIIGIDAKLGRWNLAAKYEFKTNLNIENKTDKLLVPDGVPESVLKPYADGEQTPSDIPAYLSVAAGYEILPNLRASVEYHFFDDKRAGMLNDRQKTLTHGTHEYLAGIEWDIVKMLTVSGGFQKTSYGLSDDFQTDTSFYCSSYSLGFGARARLSEAWSIDIAYFWTNYEDYEKSSDNYNGTGMPGTDVYSRTNKVFGLSLNYQF
;
A
#
# COMPACT_ATOMS: atom_id res chain seq x y z
N MET A 1 16.13 10.71 4.04
CA MET A 1 15.12 11.58 4.67
C MET A 1 13.74 11.15 4.18
N VAL A 2 12.74 11.08 5.05
CA VAL A 2 11.38 10.64 4.69
C VAL A 2 10.60 11.75 3.99
N ALA A 3 10.68 13.00 4.50
CA ALA A 3 10.02 14.17 3.90
C ALA A 3 10.83 14.70 2.72
N ARG A 4 10.40 14.44 1.49
CA ARG A 4 11.09 14.79 0.24
C ARG A 4 10.36 15.83 -0.62
N GLY A 5 9.12 16.20 -0.24
CA GLY A 5 8.27 17.09 -1.03
C GLY A 5 8.83 18.49 -1.27
N ALA A 6 9.74 18.98 -0.40
CA ALA A 6 10.45 20.25 -0.60
C ALA A 6 11.91 20.07 -1.04
N SER A 7 12.33 18.87 -1.41
CA SER A 7 13.71 18.60 -1.87
C SER A 7 13.86 18.86 -3.36
N ILE A 8 14.99 19.45 -3.75
CA ILE A 8 15.35 19.69 -5.15
C ILE A 8 16.41 18.65 -5.54
N ASP A 9 15.95 17.53 -6.08
CA ASP A 9 16.79 16.40 -6.48
C ASP A 9 16.06 15.58 -7.58
N VAL A 10 16.71 14.59 -8.19
CA VAL A 10 16.15 13.79 -9.29
C VAL A 10 14.93 12.95 -8.87
N ASP A 11 14.84 12.53 -7.61
CA ASP A 11 13.65 11.86 -7.05
C ASP A 11 12.42 12.79 -6.97
N GLY A 12 12.64 14.09 -7.14
CA GLY A 12 11.59 15.09 -7.38
C GLY A 12 10.68 14.75 -8.54
N VAL A 13 11.12 13.94 -9.52
CA VAL A 13 10.20 13.41 -10.56
C VAL A 13 8.92 12.84 -9.95
N TYR A 14 9.03 12.18 -8.81
CA TYR A 14 7.87 11.65 -8.09
C TYR A 14 7.40 12.56 -6.96
N SER A 15 8.30 13.07 -6.11
CA SER A 15 7.95 13.78 -4.87
C SER A 15 7.63 15.26 -5.08
N ASN A 16 8.43 15.98 -5.89
CA ASN A 16 8.33 17.43 -6.14
C ASN A 16 8.70 17.77 -7.59
N PRO A 17 7.86 17.44 -8.56
CA PRO A 17 8.24 17.59 -9.96
C PRO A 17 8.42 19.06 -10.40
N ALA A 18 7.75 20.03 -9.77
CA ALA A 18 7.98 21.44 -10.01
C ALA A 18 9.39 21.88 -9.57
N GLY A 19 9.90 21.35 -8.46
CA GLY A 19 11.23 21.63 -7.94
C GLY A 19 12.38 21.21 -8.86
N LEU A 20 12.14 20.32 -9.83
CA LEU A 20 13.14 19.94 -10.83
C LEU A 20 13.64 21.14 -11.68
N ALA A 21 12.84 22.18 -11.84
CA ALA A 21 13.23 23.40 -12.54
C ALA A 21 14.37 24.15 -11.82
N PHE A 22 14.59 23.89 -10.53
CA PHE A 22 15.68 24.45 -9.73
C PHE A 22 16.89 23.52 -9.58
N LEU A 23 16.95 22.39 -10.29
CA LEU A 23 18.15 21.55 -10.33
C LEU A 23 19.39 22.42 -10.72
N PRO A 24 20.54 22.18 -10.08
CA PRO A 24 21.67 23.11 -10.18
C PRO A 24 22.38 23.13 -11.54
N LYS A 25 22.25 22.05 -12.32
CA LYS A 25 22.91 21.90 -13.62
C LYS A 25 21.87 21.62 -14.71
N ASP A 26 22.12 22.16 -15.90
CA ASP A 26 21.43 21.70 -17.12
C ASP A 26 21.99 20.34 -17.53
N GLY A 27 21.23 19.57 -18.30
CA GLY A 27 21.59 18.23 -18.75
C GLY A 27 20.74 17.14 -18.15
N PHE A 28 21.24 15.91 -18.16
CA PHE A 28 20.53 14.73 -17.68
C PHE A 28 20.76 14.49 -16.19
N HIS A 29 19.67 14.21 -15.49
CA HIS A 29 19.64 13.74 -14.10
C HIS A 29 18.91 12.43 -14.07
N LEU A 30 19.56 11.36 -13.65
CA LEU A 30 19.02 9.99 -13.67
C LEU A 30 19.15 9.36 -12.29
N SER A 31 18.19 8.54 -11.91
CA SER A 31 18.23 7.72 -10.69
C SER A 31 17.64 6.35 -10.97
N LEU A 32 18.36 5.31 -10.61
CA LEU A 32 17.88 3.93 -10.59
C LEU A 32 17.85 3.48 -9.13
N THR A 33 16.67 3.06 -8.66
CA THR A 33 16.48 2.66 -7.27
C THR A 33 15.92 1.24 -7.21
N GLY A 34 16.43 0.45 -6.27
CA GLY A 34 15.85 -0.82 -5.86
C GLY A 34 15.49 -0.77 -4.38
N GLN A 35 14.30 -1.25 -4.04
CA GLN A 35 13.87 -1.41 -2.66
C GLN A 35 13.53 -2.87 -2.39
N SER A 36 13.77 -3.33 -1.15
CA SER A 36 13.30 -4.60 -0.62
C SER A 36 12.36 -4.33 0.54
N ALA A 37 11.15 -4.88 0.50
CA ALA A 37 10.14 -4.70 1.53
C ALA A 37 9.72 -6.04 2.14
N TYR A 38 9.59 -6.06 3.47
CA TYR A 38 9.19 -7.23 4.25
C TYR A 38 8.12 -6.81 5.24
N GLN A 39 6.98 -7.48 5.18
CA GLN A 39 5.82 -7.20 6.01
C GLN A 39 5.30 -8.47 6.67
N THR A 40 4.78 -8.35 7.88
CA THR A 40 3.85 -9.31 8.46
C THR A 40 2.48 -8.69 8.58
N ARG A 41 1.45 -9.52 8.47
CA ARG A 41 0.04 -9.17 8.71
C ARG A 41 -0.51 -10.24 9.64
N GLU A 42 -1.03 -9.83 10.77
CA GLU A 42 -1.50 -10.77 11.79
C GLU A 42 -2.94 -10.41 12.18
N ILE A 43 -3.76 -11.43 12.34
CA ILE A 43 -5.12 -11.30 12.84
C ILE A 43 -5.24 -12.23 14.04
N HIS A 44 -5.51 -11.65 15.20
CA HIS A 44 -5.82 -12.39 16.40
C HIS A 44 -7.33 -12.38 16.59
N ALA A 45 -7.97 -13.50 16.34
CA ALA A 45 -9.41 -13.62 16.29
C ALA A 45 -9.93 -14.41 17.48
N SER A 46 -11.03 -13.93 18.08
CA SER A 46 -11.71 -14.55 19.21
C SER A 46 -13.21 -14.60 18.97
N THR A 47 -13.81 -15.80 19.02
CA THR A 47 -15.26 -15.98 18.86
C THR A 47 -15.70 -17.30 19.50
N PRO A 48 -16.93 -17.41 20.02
CA PRO A 48 -17.52 -18.66 20.49
C PRO A 48 -17.58 -19.77 19.44
N LEU A 49 -17.48 -19.44 18.17
CA LEU A 49 -17.43 -20.39 17.05
C LEU A 49 -16.34 -21.46 17.23
N TRP A 50 -15.23 -21.13 17.90
CA TRP A 50 -14.09 -22.01 18.13
C TRP A 50 -14.06 -22.57 19.56
N THR A 51 -15.19 -22.49 20.29
CA THR A 51 -15.25 -22.97 21.67
C THR A 51 -15.02 -24.48 21.73
N GLN A 52 -14.00 -24.87 22.48
CA GLN A 52 -13.73 -26.25 22.85
C GLN A 52 -13.88 -26.39 24.38
N ASP A 53 -14.63 -27.40 24.84
CA ASP A 53 -14.83 -27.71 26.25
C ASP A 53 -15.31 -26.51 27.12
N GLY A 54 -16.12 -25.62 26.53
CA GLY A 54 -16.67 -24.45 27.21
C GLY A 54 -15.78 -23.24 27.32
N ASN A 55 -14.54 -23.29 26.79
CA ASN A 55 -13.62 -22.15 26.74
C ASN A 55 -13.63 -21.53 25.35
N ILE A 56 -13.57 -20.20 25.29
CA ILE A 56 -13.37 -19.47 24.04
C ILE A 56 -11.92 -19.73 23.59
N THR A 57 -11.79 -20.24 22.36
CA THR A 57 -10.47 -20.49 21.78
C THR A 57 -10.13 -19.32 20.86
N GLU A 58 -9.01 -18.71 21.08
CA GLU A 58 -8.43 -17.69 20.21
C GLU A 58 -7.67 -18.36 19.07
N LYS A 59 -7.75 -17.78 17.87
CA LYS A 59 -6.98 -18.22 16.71
C LYS A 59 -6.08 -17.12 16.18
N TYR A 60 -4.90 -17.52 15.78
CA TYR A 60 -3.86 -16.67 15.22
C TYR A 60 -3.71 -16.95 13.72
N TYR A 61 -3.88 -15.91 12.90
CA TYR A 61 -3.68 -15.98 11.46
C TYR A 61 -2.53 -15.06 11.10
N LYS A 62 -1.49 -15.62 10.53
CA LYS A 62 -0.29 -14.87 10.15
C LYS A 62 -0.06 -14.92 8.67
N GLY A 63 -0.04 -13.74 8.08
CA GLY A 63 0.37 -13.53 6.70
C GLY A 63 1.76 -12.93 6.63
N THR A 64 2.56 -13.40 5.69
CA THR A 64 3.85 -12.82 5.34
C THR A 64 3.78 -12.22 3.94
N ALA A 65 4.29 -11.01 3.78
CA ALA A 65 4.41 -10.38 2.47
C ALA A 65 5.86 -9.96 2.24
N SER A 66 6.40 -10.32 1.09
CA SER A 66 7.74 -9.92 0.69
C SER A 66 7.77 -9.42 -0.74
N ALA A 67 8.52 -8.35 -0.96
CA ALA A 67 8.87 -7.83 -2.26
C ALA A 67 10.40 -7.68 -2.29
N PRO A 68 11.12 -8.72 -2.76
CA PRO A 68 12.59 -8.70 -2.73
C PRO A 68 13.21 -7.58 -3.55
N LEU A 69 12.53 -7.15 -4.61
CA LEU A 69 12.95 -6.05 -5.44
C LEU A 69 11.76 -5.25 -5.95
N ILE A 70 11.70 -3.98 -5.55
CA ILE A 70 10.76 -2.96 -6.05
C ILE A 70 11.60 -1.94 -6.82
N PRO A 71 11.68 -2.05 -8.14
CA PRO A 71 12.48 -1.13 -8.95
C PRO A 71 11.76 0.19 -9.16
N SER A 72 12.53 1.28 -9.25
CA SER A 72 12.06 2.56 -9.78
C SER A 72 13.17 3.24 -10.59
N PHE A 73 12.76 4.02 -11.56
CA PHE A 73 13.61 4.83 -12.38
C PHE A 73 13.07 6.26 -12.45
N HIS A 74 13.92 7.25 -12.25
CA HIS A 74 13.61 8.66 -12.42
C HIS A 74 14.61 9.29 -13.36
N GLY A 75 14.12 10.04 -14.33
CA GLY A 75 14.93 10.77 -15.29
C GLY A 75 14.38 12.17 -15.51
N ALA A 76 15.27 13.15 -15.56
CA ALA A 76 14.96 14.53 -15.92
C ALA A 76 16.02 15.06 -16.86
N TYR A 77 15.58 15.80 -17.88
CA TYR A 77 16.44 16.58 -18.74
C TYR A 77 16.11 18.06 -18.59
N LYS A 78 17.04 18.78 -18.00
CA LYS A 78 16.94 20.23 -17.77
C LYS A 78 17.67 21.00 -18.85
N ARG A 79 17.01 22.04 -19.36
CA ARG A 79 17.62 23.03 -20.25
C ARG A 79 17.01 24.39 -19.96
N ASP A 80 17.85 25.32 -19.51
CA ASP A 80 17.41 26.67 -19.15
C ASP A 80 16.25 26.64 -18.11
N ASN A 81 15.07 27.12 -18.51
CA ASN A 81 13.88 27.18 -17.67
C ASN A 81 12.99 25.94 -17.78
N TRP A 82 13.29 24.97 -18.65
CA TRP A 82 12.47 23.82 -18.93
C TRP A 82 13.08 22.52 -18.39
N VAL A 83 12.23 21.67 -17.86
CA VAL A 83 12.61 20.29 -17.50
C VAL A 83 11.55 19.33 -18.01
N ILE A 84 11.95 18.40 -18.87
CA ILE A 84 11.16 17.23 -19.22
C ILE A 84 11.55 16.12 -18.25
N SER A 85 10.57 15.51 -17.62
CA SER A 85 10.81 14.43 -16.67
C SER A 85 10.00 13.17 -17.00
N ALA A 86 10.61 12.02 -16.72
CA ALA A 86 9.98 10.71 -16.87
C ALA A 86 10.31 9.85 -15.64
N GLY A 87 9.35 9.05 -15.20
CA GLY A 87 9.54 8.14 -14.09
C GLY A 87 8.80 6.82 -14.30
N PHE A 88 9.37 5.76 -13.77
CA PHE A 88 8.72 4.47 -13.61
C PHE A 88 8.86 4.04 -12.15
N ALA A 89 7.76 3.63 -11.53
CA ALA A 89 7.78 3.08 -10.18
C ALA A 89 6.64 2.08 -9.98
N ILE A 90 6.80 1.21 -8.99
CA ILE A 90 5.67 0.47 -8.42
C ILE A 90 5.05 1.40 -7.38
N THR A 91 3.90 2.02 -7.74
CA THR A 91 3.26 3.09 -6.95
C THR A 91 2.31 2.56 -5.87
N GLY A 92 2.01 1.27 -5.90
CA GLY A 92 1.17 0.61 -4.90
C GLY A 92 1.27 -0.90 -4.96
N GLY A 93 0.88 -1.56 -3.88
CA GLY A 93 1.09 -2.99 -3.71
C GLY A 93 2.56 -3.30 -3.43
N GLY A 94 3.16 -4.18 -4.20
CA GLY A 94 4.60 -4.46 -4.16
C GLY A 94 4.95 -5.80 -3.56
N GLY A 95 4.04 -6.78 -3.57
CA GLY A 95 4.39 -8.11 -3.12
C GLY A 95 3.26 -9.12 -3.19
N LYS A 96 3.62 -10.34 -2.84
CA LYS A 96 2.71 -11.45 -2.58
C LYS A 96 2.56 -11.57 -1.05
N ALA A 97 1.33 -11.59 -0.57
CA ALA A 97 0.99 -11.92 0.81
C ALA A 97 0.46 -13.34 0.86
N SER A 98 1.00 -14.17 1.74
CA SER A 98 0.59 -15.56 1.90
C SER A 98 0.12 -15.79 3.34
N PHE A 99 -1.09 -16.34 3.48
CA PHE A 99 -1.69 -16.77 4.75
C PHE A 99 -1.85 -18.29 4.69
N ASP A 100 -0.86 -19.01 5.21
CA ASP A 100 -0.81 -20.48 5.11
C ASP A 100 -1.88 -21.18 5.98
N ASN A 101 -2.42 -20.47 6.98
CA ASN A 101 -3.49 -20.94 7.84
C ASN A 101 -4.85 -20.29 7.53
N GLY A 102 -4.97 -19.68 6.33
CA GLY A 102 -6.18 -18.98 5.90
C GLY A 102 -6.46 -17.68 6.65
N LEU A 103 -7.73 -17.36 6.76
CA LEU A 103 -8.24 -16.12 7.35
C LEU A 103 -9.48 -16.43 8.22
N PRO A 104 -9.78 -15.60 9.26
CA PRO A 104 -10.96 -15.77 10.11
C PRO A 104 -12.26 -15.93 9.33
N MET A 105 -12.45 -15.12 8.28
CA MET A 105 -13.65 -15.19 7.44
C MET A 105 -13.84 -16.54 6.75
N PHE A 106 -12.76 -17.28 6.45
CA PHE A 106 -12.87 -18.60 5.82
C PHE A 106 -13.34 -19.65 6.81
N ASP A 107 -12.81 -19.62 8.03
CA ASP A 107 -13.27 -20.52 9.09
C ASP A 107 -14.74 -20.26 9.44
N ALA A 108 -15.14 -18.98 9.52
CA ALA A 108 -16.52 -18.60 9.76
C ALA A 108 -17.45 -19.05 8.61
N MET A 109 -17.02 -18.86 7.36
CA MET A 109 -17.78 -19.32 6.18
C MET A 109 -17.95 -20.84 6.20
N ALA A 110 -16.88 -21.59 6.45
CA ALA A 110 -16.95 -23.06 6.55
C ALA A 110 -17.93 -23.50 7.62
N ALA A 111 -17.83 -22.94 8.82
CA ALA A 111 -18.71 -23.29 9.93
C ALA A 111 -20.18 -22.94 9.64
N GLY A 112 -20.44 -21.79 9.02
CA GLY A 112 -21.80 -21.39 8.62
C GLY A 112 -22.41 -22.34 7.58
N LEU A 113 -21.65 -22.71 6.55
CA LEU A 113 -22.08 -23.67 5.51
C LEU A 113 -22.38 -25.06 6.12
N ILE A 114 -21.47 -25.55 6.97
CA ILE A 114 -21.62 -26.86 7.62
C ILE A 114 -22.84 -26.85 8.54
N ALA A 115 -23.02 -25.82 9.36
CA ALA A 115 -24.17 -25.69 10.25
C ALA A 115 -25.48 -25.66 9.46
N GLN A 116 -25.53 -24.91 8.34
CA GLN A 116 -26.70 -24.84 7.46
C GLN A 116 -27.01 -26.20 6.82
N GLN A 117 -26.04 -26.86 6.21
CA GLN A 117 -26.21 -28.13 5.50
C GLN A 117 -26.56 -29.29 6.45
N SER A 118 -26.00 -29.29 7.65
CA SER A 118 -26.24 -30.33 8.66
C SER A 118 -27.41 -30.01 9.59
N GLN A 119 -28.10 -28.88 9.40
CA GLN A 119 -29.15 -28.39 10.34
C GLN A 119 -28.64 -28.33 11.80
N GLY A 120 -27.34 -27.98 11.99
CA GLY A 120 -26.68 -27.88 13.28
C GLY A 120 -26.27 -29.23 13.91
N LEU A 121 -26.42 -30.35 13.20
CA LEU A 121 -26.05 -31.68 13.72
C LEU A 121 -24.52 -31.91 13.73
N VAL A 122 -23.78 -31.23 12.86
CA VAL A 122 -22.32 -31.31 12.81
C VAL A 122 -21.72 -30.11 13.54
N THR A 123 -21.04 -30.38 14.64
CA THR A 123 -20.40 -29.34 15.49
C THR A 123 -18.93 -29.13 15.12
N PRO A 124 -18.29 -27.98 15.46
CA PRO A 124 -16.89 -27.70 15.15
C PRO A 124 -15.90 -28.74 15.67
N SER A 125 -16.22 -29.48 16.72
CA SER A 125 -15.39 -30.57 17.25
C SER A 125 -15.31 -31.80 16.35
N MET A 126 -16.23 -31.94 15.38
CA MET A 126 -16.39 -33.13 14.53
C MET A 126 -15.64 -33.03 13.19
N TYR A 127 -15.13 -31.86 12.83
CA TYR A 127 -14.44 -31.63 11.55
C TYR A 127 -13.17 -30.78 11.71
N ASP A 128 -12.32 -30.82 10.71
CA ASP A 128 -11.16 -29.97 10.58
C ASP A 128 -11.31 -29.07 9.34
N ILE A 129 -10.82 -27.84 9.43
CA ILE A 129 -10.80 -26.88 8.33
C ILE A 129 -9.34 -26.66 7.92
N ASN A 130 -9.05 -26.84 6.64
CA ASN A 130 -7.78 -26.53 6.04
C ASN A 130 -7.97 -25.41 5.03
N THR A 131 -7.33 -24.28 5.26
CA THR A 131 -7.46 -23.08 4.45
C THR A 131 -6.09 -22.45 4.18
N ALA A 132 -5.92 -21.89 3.00
CA ALA A 132 -4.82 -21.00 2.70
C ALA A 132 -5.25 -19.94 1.70
N MET A 133 -4.59 -18.80 1.72
CA MET A 133 -4.82 -17.72 0.77
C MET A 133 -3.53 -17.00 0.42
N ASP A 134 -3.34 -16.82 -0.87
CA ASP A 134 -2.34 -15.96 -1.48
C ASP A 134 -3.01 -14.76 -2.14
N GLY A 135 -2.48 -13.58 -1.88
CA GLY A 135 -2.87 -12.35 -2.57
C GLY A 135 -1.64 -11.65 -3.13
N LYS A 136 -1.72 -11.16 -4.35
CA LYS A 136 -0.66 -10.36 -4.98
C LYS A 136 -1.27 -9.08 -5.54
N GLN A 137 -0.54 -7.96 -5.44
CA GLN A 137 -0.93 -6.72 -6.08
C GLN A 137 0.30 -5.91 -6.47
N TYR A 138 0.29 -5.38 -7.68
CA TYR A 138 1.27 -4.43 -8.20
C TYR A 138 0.55 -3.33 -8.96
N ILE A 139 0.89 -2.08 -8.68
CA ILE A 139 0.46 -0.92 -9.45
C ILE A 139 1.71 -0.33 -10.10
N TYR A 140 1.86 -0.54 -11.39
CA TYR A 140 2.96 0.00 -12.18
C TYR A 140 2.60 1.38 -12.66
N GLY A 141 3.39 2.40 -12.30
CA GLY A 141 3.20 3.79 -12.69
C GLY A 141 4.27 4.25 -13.67
N VAL A 142 3.86 4.77 -14.82
CA VAL A 142 4.74 5.49 -15.76
C VAL A 142 4.30 6.94 -15.77
N GLN A 143 5.18 7.83 -15.31
CA GLN A 143 4.92 9.27 -15.21
C GLN A 143 5.72 10.03 -16.27
N LEU A 144 5.07 10.99 -16.90
CA LEU A 144 5.69 11.97 -17.79
C LEU A 144 5.20 13.37 -17.43
N GLY A 145 6.07 14.36 -17.56
CA GLY A 145 5.66 15.72 -17.30
C GLY A 145 6.71 16.78 -17.67
N LEU A 146 6.26 18.01 -17.56
CA LEU A 146 7.01 19.19 -17.91
C LEU A 146 7.00 20.16 -16.74
N SER A 147 8.19 20.60 -16.32
CA SER A 147 8.36 21.66 -15.32
C SER A 147 8.88 22.91 -16.02
N TYR A 148 8.44 24.07 -15.57
CA TYR A 148 8.86 25.36 -16.10
C TYR A 148 9.17 26.33 -14.97
N LYS A 149 10.39 26.89 -15.01
CA LYS A 149 10.83 27.95 -14.11
C LYS A 149 10.28 29.29 -14.63
N ILE A 150 9.24 29.81 -13.96
CA ILE A 150 8.59 31.09 -14.33
C ILE A 150 9.54 32.25 -14.09
N ASN A 151 10.23 32.24 -12.96
CA ASN A 151 11.23 33.21 -12.56
C ASN A 151 12.23 32.56 -11.58
N ASP A 152 13.12 33.34 -10.98
CA ASP A 152 14.20 32.80 -10.13
C ASP A 152 13.73 32.13 -8.83
N TRP A 153 12.47 32.33 -8.43
CA TRP A 153 11.92 31.79 -7.19
C TRP A 153 10.67 30.93 -7.38
N LEU A 154 10.07 30.87 -8.58
CA LEU A 154 8.81 30.18 -8.83
C LEU A 154 8.88 29.25 -10.02
N SER A 155 8.43 28.02 -9.86
CA SER A 155 8.24 27.03 -10.92
C SER A 155 6.92 26.32 -10.80
N VAL A 156 6.47 25.73 -11.92
CA VAL A 156 5.25 24.97 -12.05
C VAL A 156 5.50 23.65 -12.77
N PHE A 157 4.63 22.68 -12.55
CA PHE A 157 4.66 21.39 -13.22
C PHE A 157 3.26 21.01 -13.71
N ALA A 158 3.21 20.38 -14.87
CA ALA A 158 2.04 19.68 -15.38
C ALA A 158 2.47 18.36 -16.02
N GLY A 159 1.75 17.30 -15.73
CA GLY A 159 2.05 15.98 -16.24
C GLY A 159 0.96 14.96 -15.92
N GLY A 160 1.29 13.69 -16.09
CA GLY A 160 0.38 12.60 -15.78
C GLY A 160 1.11 11.30 -15.56
N ARG A 161 0.44 10.41 -14.85
CA ARG A 161 0.90 9.05 -14.59
C ARG A 161 -0.11 8.05 -15.12
N MET A 162 0.33 7.16 -16.00
CA MET A 162 -0.43 5.98 -16.37
C MET A 162 -0.18 4.90 -15.31
N ASN A 163 -1.24 4.40 -14.70
CA ASN A 163 -1.18 3.32 -13.73
C ASN A 163 -1.76 2.06 -14.35
N TYR A 164 -1.02 0.95 -14.26
CA TYR A 164 -1.47 -0.39 -14.62
C TYR A 164 -1.49 -1.26 -13.39
N VAL A 165 -2.66 -1.77 -13.04
CA VAL A 165 -2.85 -2.67 -11.90
C VAL A 165 -2.79 -4.11 -12.40
N LYS A 166 -2.01 -4.92 -11.71
CA LYS A 166 -2.02 -6.38 -11.82
C LYS A 166 -2.13 -6.96 -10.42
N SER A 167 -3.23 -7.59 -10.13
CA SER A 167 -3.50 -8.25 -8.86
C SER A 167 -4.02 -9.67 -9.08
N GLY A 168 -4.20 -10.43 -8.02
CA GLY A 168 -4.80 -11.74 -8.08
C GLY A 168 -4.90 -12.36 -6.70
N TYR A 169 -5.84 -13.29 -6.60
CA TYR A 169 -6.11 -14.08 -5.42
C TYR A 169 -6.10 -15.57 -5.80
N GLU A 170 -5.44 -16.36 -4.97
CA GLU A 170 -5.47 -17.81 -5.06
C GLU A 170 -5.65 -18.39 -3.65
N GLY A 171 -6.65 -19.24 -3.47
CA GLY A 171 -6.92 -19.80 -2.15
C GLY A 171 -7.86 -20.98 -2.20
N TYR A 172 -7.89 -21.68 -1.08
CA TYR A 172 -8.80 -22.79 -0.88
C TYR A 172 -9.30 -22.85 0.56
N LEU A 173 -10.48 -23.47 0.70
CA LEU A 173 -11.10 -23.83 1.96
C LEU A 173 -11.64 -25.25 1.81
N ILE A 174 -11.07 -26.19 2.56
CA ILE A 174 -11.52 -27.59 2.59
C ILE A 174 -11.88 -27.94 4.03
N ALA A 175 -13.16 -28.26 4.25
CA ALA A 175 -13.64 -28.76 5.53
C ALA A 175 -13.91 -30.26 5.41
N LYS A 176 -13.37 -31.06 6.32
CA LYS A 176 -13.46 -32.51 6.30
C LYS A 176 -13.82 -33.05 7.68
N MET A 177 -14.78 -33.94 7.77
CA MET A 177 -15.07 -34.68 9.00
C MET A 177 -13.81 -35.42 9.46
N LYS A 178 -13.59 -35.45 10.77
CA LYS A 178 -12.54 -36.28 11.36
C LYS A 178 -12.77 -37.74 11.04
N GLU A 179 -11.70 -38.51 10.93
CA GLU A 179 -11.80 -39.94 10.59
C GLU A 179 -12.69 -40.71 11.56
N SER A 180 -12.72 -40.31 12.86
CA SER A 180 -13.63 -40.86 13.89
C SER A 180 -15.11 -40.67 13.58
N TYR A 181 -15.47 -39.73 12.68
CA TYR A 181 -16.83 -39.45 12.22
C TYR A 181 -17.04 -39.77 10.73
N GLY A 182 -16.12 -40.55 10.11
CA GLY A 182 -16.26 -41.07 8.77
C GLY A 182 -15.52 -40.36 7.65
N GLY A 183 -14.70 -39.33 7.97
CA GLY A 183 -13.74 -38.73 7.03
C GLY A 183 -14.33 -38.01 5.79
N LYS A 184 -15.63 -37.73 5.75
CA LYS A 184 -16.33 -37.15 4.58
C LYS A 184 -15.96 -35.68 4.39
N THR A 185 -15.71 -35.24 3.14
CA THR A 185 -15.60 -33.82 2.80
C THR A 185 -16.96 -33.14 2.94
N LEU A 186 -17.00 -32.06 3.70
CA LEU A 186 -18.19 -31.26 3.99
C LEU A 186 -18.27 -30.02 3.11
N ALA A 187 -17.13 -29.37 2.84
CA ALA A 187 -17.04 -28.23 1.96
C ALA A 187 -15.70 -28.27 1.22
N ASP A 188 -15.70 -27.87 -0.06
CA ASP A 188 -14.51 -27.67 -0.89
C ASP A 188 -14.75 -26.40 -1.73
N LEU A 189 -14.03 -25.33 -1.39
CA LEU A 189 -14.06 -24.05 -2.09
C LEU A 189 -12.65 -23.76 -2.57
N GLN A 190 -12.52 -23.43 -3.85
CA GLN A 190 -11.23 -23.07 -4.44
C GLN A 190 -11.42 -21.90 -5.39
N LEU A 191 -10.55 -20.90 -5.25
CA LEU A 191 -10.55 -19.70 -6.05
C LEU A 191 -9.17 -19.46 -6.65
N LYS A 192 -9.14 -19.15 -7.94
CA LYS A 192 -7.98 -18.58 -8.62
C LYS A 192 -8.46 -17.52 -9.60
N CYS A 193 -8.17 -16.28 -9.29
CA CYS A 193 -8.62 -15.10 -10.01
C CYS A 193 -7.46 -14.12 -10.16
N ASP A 194 -7.05 -13.85 -11.38
CA ASP A 194 -6.17 -12.73 -11.72
C ASP A 194 -7.03 -11.50 -12.07
N GLN A 195 -6.51 -10.32 -11.80
CA GLN A 195 -7.22 -9.06 -12.03
C GLN A 195 -6.28 -8.06 -12.70
N SER A 196 -6.80 -7.27 -13.62
CA SER A 196 -6.04 -6.19 -14.24
C SER A 196 -6.90 -4.99 -14.60
N GLY A 197 -6.27 -3.82 -14.65
CA GLY A 197 -6.92 -2.59 -15.04
C GLY A 197 -5.90 -1.49 -15.25
N TRP A 198 -6.31 -0.39 -15.84
CA TRP A 198 -5.45 0.77 -16.04
C TRP A 198 -6.23 2.08 -15.87
N GLY A 199 -5.51 3.14 -15.52
CA GLY A 199 -6.08 4.47 -15.36
C GLY A 199 -5.02 5.55 -15.45
N LEU A 200 -5.44 6.77 -15.76
CA LEU A 200 -4.57 7.93 -15.88
C LEU A 200 -4.80 8.89 -14.72
N THR A 201 -3.70 9.30 -14.06
CA THR A 201 -3.66 10.32 -13.01
C THR A 201 -3.06 11.61 -13.60
N PRO A 202 -3.82 12.67 -13.83
CA PRO A 202 -3.24 13.99 -14.07
C PRO A 202 -2.52 14.50 -12.81
N ILE A 203 -1.43 15.24 -12.99
CA ILE A 203 -0.60 15.75 -11.90
C ILE A 203 -0.24 17.20 -12.19
N ILE A 204 -0.40 18.06 -11.17
CA ILE A 204 0.07 19.44 -11.19
C ILE A 204 0.94 19.71 -9.96
N GLY A 205 1.85 20.66 -10.08
CA GLY A 205 2.74 21.03 -8.99
C GLY A 205 3.20 22.47 -9.08
N ILE A 206 3.61 23.00 -7.94
CA ILE A 206 4.22 24.33 -7.79
C ILE A 206 5.36 24.23 -6.78
N ASP A 207 6.43 24.95 -7.02
CA ASP A 207 7.56 25.06 -6.12
C ASP A 207 8.07 26.51 -6.07
N ALA A 208 8.34 27.00 -4.85
CA ALA A 208 8.81 28.36 -4.60
C ALA A 208 10.06 28.36 -3.72
N LYS A 209 11.19 28.78 -4.30
CA LYS A 209 12.48 28.90 -3.63
C LYS A 209 12.71 30.33 -3.16
N LEU A 210 12.52 30.57 -1.86
CA LEU A 210 12.53 31.89 -1.22
C LEU A 210 13.71 32.01 -0.23
N GLY A 211 14.88 32.40 -0.74
CA GLY A 211 16.08 32.46 0.07
C GLY A 211 16.48 31.10 0.63
N ARG A 212 16.36 30.92 1.94
CA ARG A 212 16.64 29.64 2.64
C ARG A 212 15.45 28.69 2.70
N TRP A 213 14.27 29.12 2.26
CA TRP A 213 13.06 28.32 2.21
C TRP A 213 12.83 27.72 0.84
N ASN A 214 12.35 26.49 0.80
CA ASN A 214 11.73 25.89 -0.37
C ASN A 214 10.33 25.42 0.01
N LEU A 215 9.32 25.95 -0.67
CA LEU A 215 7.91 25.61 -0.43
C LEU A 215 7.36 24.91 -1.66
N ALA A 216 6.74 23.77 -1.49
CA ALA A 216 6.21 23.00 -2.61
C ALA A 216 4.81 22.48 -2.33
N ALA A 217 4.01 22.39 -3.38
CA ALA A 217 2.74 21.69 -3.36
C ALA A 217 2.56 20.87 -4.65
N LYS A 218 2.01 19.66 -4.49
CA LYS A 218 1.68 18.75 -5.59
C LYS A 218 0.27 18.22 -5.39
N TYR A 219 -0.50 18.16 -6.47
CA TYR A 219 -1.80 17.54 -6.48
C TYR A 219 -1.89 16.49 -7.59
N GLU A 220 -2.21 15.28 -7.21
CA GLU A 220 -2.53 14.17 -8.11
C GLU A 220 -4.05 13.97 -8.10
N PHE A 221 -4.67 14.07 -9.26
CA PHE A 221 -6.12 13.89 -9.38
C PHE A 221 -6.48 12.42 -9.15
N LYS A 222 -7.71 12.18 -8.74
CA LYS A 222 -8.23 10.82 -8.61
C LYS A 222 -8.09 10.07 -9.93
N THR A 223 -7.61 8.83 -9.87
CA THR A 223 -7.60 7.91 -11.00
C THR A 223 -8.85 7.08 -10.96
N ASN A 224 -9.74 7.25 -11.94
CA ASN A 224 -10.83 6.31 -12.11
C ASN A 224 -10.26 5.03 -12.73
N LEU A 225 -10.46 3.92 -12.05
CA LEU A 225 -9.88 2.63 -12.41
C LEU A 225 -10.86 1.50 -12.08
N ASN A 226 -11.21 0.70 -13.09
CA ASN A 226 -11.87 -0.57 -12.89
C ASN A 226 -10.89 -1.70 -13.13
N ILE A 227 -10.93 -2.71 -12.27
CA ILE A 227 -10.19 -3.94 -12.45
C ILE A 227 -11.14 -5.03 -12.95
N GLU A 228 -10.70 -5.77 -13.97
CA GLU A 228 -11.45 -6.86 -14.59
C GLU A 228 -10.86 -8.19 -14.14
N ASN A 229 -11.74 -9.11 -13.79
CA ASN A 229 -11.38 -10.46 -13.37
C ASN A 229 -11.09 -11.35 -14.58
N LYS A 230 -10.04 -12.14 -14.42
CA LYS A 230 -9.80 -13.36 -15.19
C LYS A 230 -9.77 -14.53 -14.22
N THR A 231 -10.89 -15.24 -14.15
CA THR A 231 -11.08 -16.32 -13.18
C THR A 231 -10.80 -17.65 -13.83
N ASP A 232 -9.67 -18.26 -13.46
CA ASP A 232 -9.24 -19.55 -13.97
C ASP A 232 -9.94 -20.71 -13.24
N LYS A 233 -10.29 -20.51 -11.95
CA LYS A 233 -10.93 -21.52 -11.13
C LYS A 233 -11.87 -20.85 -10.11
N LEU A 234 -13.09 -21.37 -10.07
CA LEU A 234 -14.09 -21.06 -9.04
C LEU A 234 -14.87 -22.34 -8.75
N LEU A 235 -14.42 -23.10 -7.76
CA LEU A 235 -15.13 -24.25 -7.22
C LEU A 235 -15.79 -23.84 -5.92
N VAL A 236 -17.07 -24.02 -5.80
CA VAL A 236 -17.85 -23.68 -4.62
C VAL A 236 -18.80 -24.80 -4.25
N PRO A 237 -18.99 -25.10 -2.96
CA PRO A 237 -20.00 -26.02 -2.50
C PRO A 237 -21.40 -25.46 -2.73
N ASP A 238 -22.39 -26.35 -2.79
CA ASP A 238 -23.79 -25.97 -2.86
C ASP A 238 -24.19 -25.10 -1.63
N GLY A 239 -25.04 -24.10 -1.87
CA GLY A 239 -25.56 -23.24 -0.82
C GLY A 239 -24.76 -21.92 -0.59
N VAL A 240 -23.65 -21.70 -1.31
CA VAL A 240 -22.97 -20.40 -1.29
C VAL A 240 -23.80 -19.40 -2.10
N PRO A 241 -24.20 -18.24 -1.53
CA PRO A 241 -25.00 -17.25 -2.24
C PRO A 241 -24.27 -16.70 -3.47
N GLU A 242 -24.98 -16.52 -4.59
CA GLU A 242 -24.41 -15.94 -5.82
C GLU A 242 -23.81 -14.55 -5.59
N SER A 243 -24.38 -13.76 -4.68
CA SER A 243 -23.86 -12.44 -4.30
C SER A 243 -22.44 -12.47 -3.72
N VAL A 244 -22.04 -13.58 -3.10
CA VAL A 244 -20.68 -13.80 -2.59
C VAL A 244 -19.72 -14.15 -3.73
N LEU A 245 -20.21 -14.84 -4.76
CA LEU A 245 -19.43 -15.34 -5.88
C LEU A 245 -19.26 -14.32 -7.00
N LYS A 246 -20.28 -13.48 -7.21
CA LYS A 246 -20.30 -12.48 -8.29
C LYS A 246 -19.04 -11.62 -8.38
N PRO A 247 -18.48 -11.09 -7.27
CA PRO A 247 -17.25 -10.29 -7.34
C PRO A 247 -16.01 -11.03 -7.88
N TYR A 248 -16.08 -12.37 -7.96
CA TYR A 248 -15.00 -13.23 -8.46
C TYR A 248 -15.34 -13.88 -9.81
N ALA A 249 -16.50 -13.59 -10.39
CA ALA A 249 -16.90 -14.12 -11.69
C ALA A 249 -15.95 -13.64 -12.79
N ASP A 250 -15.73 -14.49 -13.79
CA ASP A 250 -14.90 -14.16 -14.96
C ASP A 250 -15.50 -12.99 -15.74
N GLY A 251 -14.66 -12.01 -16.11
CA GLY A 251 -15.08 -10.79 -16.80
C GLY A 251 -15.77 -9.74 -15.93
N GLU A 252 -16.02 -10.01 -14.62
CA GLU A 252 -16.61 -9.00 -13.74
C GLU A 252 -15.64 -7.83 -13.53
N GLN A 253 -16.17 -6.62 -13.60
CA GLN A 253 -15.41 -5.38 -13.41
C GLN A 253 -15.79 -4.75 -12.07
N THR A 254 -14.78 -4.41 -11.28
CA THR A 254 -14.97 -3.78 -9.98
C THR A 254 -14.20 -2.46 -9.87
N PRO A 255 -14.81 -1.41 -9.26
CA PRO A 255 -14.09 -0.17 -8.98
C PRO A 255 -12.90 -0.41 -8.06
N SER A 256 -11.75 0.15 -8.41
CA SER A 256 -10.51 0.14 -7.63
C SER A 256 -9.74 1.42 -7.86
N ASP A 257 -10.42 2.56 -7.65
CA ASP A 257 -9.86 3.88 -7.89
C ASP A 257 -8.61 4.14 -7.05
N ILE A 258 -7.68 4.95 -7.60
CA ILE A 258 -6.58 5.50 -6.81
C ILE A 258 -7.05 6.87 -6.30
N PRO A 259 -7.01 7.14 -4.98
CA PRO A 259 -7.49 8.39 -4.42
C PRO A 259 -6.74 9.61 -4.95
N ALA A 260 -7.40 10.76 -4.94
CA ALA A 260 -6.71 12.02 -5.13
C ALA A 260 -5.72 12.23 -3.97
N TYR A 261 -4.58 12.84 -4.29
CA TYR A 261 -3.48 13.02 -3.35
C TYR A 261 -2.97 14.46 -3.39
N LEU A 262 -2.92 15.09 -2.23
CA LEU A 262 -2.32 16.40 -2.00
C LEU A 262 -1.06 16.23 -1.15
N SER A 263 0.06 16.81 -1.60
CA SER A 263 1.27 17.01 -0.80
C SER A 263 1.57 18.50 -0.69
N VAL A 264 1.86 18.96 0.53
CA VAL A 264 2.36 20.30 0.80
C VAL A 264 3.59 20.17 1.68
N ALA A 265 4.67 20.83 1.29
CA ALA A 265 5.97 20.69 1.95
C ALA A 265 6.68 22.02 2.13
N ALA A 266 7.46 22.13 3.21
CA ALA A 266 8.35 23.24 3.47
C ALA A 266 9.73 22.71 3.89
N GLY A 267 10.75 23.13 3.17
CA GLY A 267 12.16 22.87 3.47
C GLY A 267 12.85 24.16 3.91
N TYR A 268 13.78 24.03 4.83
CA TYR A 268 14.58 25.15 5.34
C TYR A 268 16.07 24.80 5.47
N GLU A 269 16.93 25.62 4.91
CA GLU A 269 18.38 25.54 5.08
C GLU A 269 18.79 26.17 6.41
N ILE A 270 18.91 25.37 7.48
CA ILE A 270 19.33 25.84 8.82
C ILE A 270 20.74 26.36 8.77
N LEU A 271 21.65 25.58 8.14
CA LEU A 271 23.03 25.90 7.85
C LEU A 271 23.33 25.52 6.39
N PRO A 272 24.41 26.00 5.80
CA PRO A 272 24.77 25.62 4.41
C PRO A 272 24.89 24.09 4.19
N ASN A 273 25.14 23.34 5.25
CA ASN A 273 25.28 21.88 5.23
C ASN A 273 24.21 21.14 6.05
N LEU A 274 23.17 21.83 6.55
CA LEU A 274 22.13 21.24 7.38
C LEU A 274 20.75 21.73 6.92
N ARG A 275 19.90 20.83 6.50
CA ARG A 275 18.53 21.09 6.00
C ARG A 275 17.51 20.32 6.82
N ALA A 276 16.37 20.94 7.05
CA ALA A 276 15.19 20.27 7.61
C ALA A 276 13.99 20.47 6.70
N SER A 277 13.05 19.54 6.74
CA SER A 277 11.78 19.64 6.02
C SER A 277 10.64 19.09 6.84
N VAL A 278 9.47 19.65 6.60
CA VAL A 278 8.18 19.16 7.06
C VAL A 278 7.25 19.02 5.87
N GLU A 279 6.37 18.03 5.92
CA GLU A 279 5.48 17.73 4.81
C GLU A 279 4.17 17.19 5.35
N TYR A 280 3.08 17.53 4.67
CA TYR A 280 1.74 17.03 4.93
C TYR A 280 1.19 16.39 3.67
N HIS A 281 0.60 15.19 3.83
CA HIS A 281 -0.11 14.48 2.79
C HIS A 281 -1.57 14.28 3.17
N PHE A 282 -2.43 14.39 2.18
CA PHE A 282 -3.84 14.03 2.28
C PHE A 282 -4.25 13.16 1.11
N PHE A 283 -4.84 12.00 1.42
CA PHE A 283 -5.44 11.10 0.45
C PHE A 283 -6.96 11.13 0.62
N ASP A 284 -7.69 11.43 -0.45
CA ASP A 284 -9.16 11.50 -0.45
C ASP A 284 -9.78 10.11 -0.68
N ASP A 285 -9.45 9.17 0.22
CA ASP A 285 -9.86 7.77 0.12
C ASP A 285 -11.38 7.60 0.08
N LYS A 286 -12.12 8.45 0.80
CA LYS A 286 -13.60 8.41 0.82
C LYS A 286 -14.25 8.60 -0.53
N ARG A 287 -13.55 9.21 -1.49
CA ARG A 287 -14.04 9.46 -2.86
C ARG A 287 -13.41 8.55 -3.90
N ALA A 288 -12.53 7.64 -3.51
CA ALA A 288 -11.95 6.63 -4.38
C ALA A 288 -12.84 5.39 -4.40
N GLY A 289 -13.53 5.13 -5.50
CA GLY A 289 -14.48 4.03 -5.61
C GLY A 289 -13.86 2.68 -5.34
N MET A 290 -14.51 1.89 -4.50
CA MET A 290 -14.16 0.51 -4.15
C MET A 290 -15.36 -0.41 -4.31
N LEU A 291 -15.12 -1.71 -4.37
CA LEU A 291 -16.18 -2.73 -4.37
C LEU A 291 -17.19 -2.46 -3.23
N ASN A 292 -18.47 -2.52 -3.55
CA ASN A 292 -19.59 -2.29 -2.62
C ASN A 292 -19.56 -0.91 -1.94
N ASP A 293 -18.94 0.09 -2.55
CA ASP A 293 -18.82 1.44 -1.99
C ASP A 293 -18.18 1.47 -0.58
N ARG A 294 -17.34 0.49 -0.27
CA ARG A 294 -16.72 0.32 1.05
C ARG A 294 -15.98 1.58 1.53
N GLN A 295 -15.37 2.36 0.63
CA GLN A 295 -14.70 3.62 0.97
C GLN A 295 -15.62 4.63 1.67
N LYS A 296 -16.94 4.54 1.49
CA LYS A 296 -17.90 5.46 2.13
C LYS A 296 -18.03 5.24 3.64
N THR A 297 -17.64 4.07 4.12
CA THR A 297 -17.64 3.73 5.56
C THR A 297 -16.45 4.33 6.31
N LEU A 298 -15.41 4.82 5.62
CA LEU A 298 -14.34 5.57 6.25
C LEU A 298 -14.87 6.83 6.94
N THR A 299 -14.33 7.19 8.09
CA THR A 299 -14.68 8.41 8.82
C THR A 299 -14.12 9.66 8.14
N HIS A 300 -12.87 9.57 7.65
CA HIS A 300 -12.17 10.61 6.88
C HIS A 300 -11.15 9.96 5.93
N GLY A 301 -10.52 10.74 5.06
CA GLY A 301 -9.40 10.30 4.23
C GLY A 301 -8.12 10.11 5.05
N THR A 302 -7.05 9.61 4.44
CA THR A 302 -5.77 9.39 5.11
C THR A 302 -4.99 10.67 5.23
N HIS A 303 -4.43 10.92 6.41
CA HIS A 303 -3.53 12.04 6.71
C HIS A 303 -2.15 11.51 7.07
N GLU A 304 -1.12 12.12 6.50
CA GLU A 304 0.27 11.84 6.85
C GLU A 304 1.00 13.15 7.20
N TYR A 305 1.79 13.09 8.26
CA TYR A 305 2.64 14.16 8.73
C TYR A 305 4.08 13.67 8.73
N LEU A 306 4.95 14.37 8.02
CA LEU A 306 6.34 13.96 7.83
C LEU A 306 7.27 15.07 8.29
N ALA A 307 8.40 14.66 8.84
CA ALA A 307 9.51 15.55 9.15
C ALA A 307 10.83 14.87 8.80
N GLY A 308 11.82 15.65 8.43
CA GLY A 308 13.11 15.11 8.09
C GLY A 308 14.24 16.12 8.27
N ILE A 309 15.44 15.57 8.47
CA ILE A 309 16.68 16.32 8.57
C ILE A 309 17.72 15.68 7.67
N GLU A 310 18.56 16.50 7.05
CA GLU A 310 19.64 16.06 6.18
C GLU A 310 20.89 16.89 6.47
N TRP A 311 22.00 16.21 6.71
CA TRP A 311 23.27 16.82 7.10
C TRP A 311 24.41 16.34 6.22
N ASP A 312 25.05 17.30 5.50
CA ASP A 312 26.29 17.06 4.81
C ASP A 312 27.44 17.08 5.83
N ILE A 313 27.83 15.91 6.33
CA ILE A 313 28.92 15.75 7.31
C ILE A 313 30.24 16.23 6.69
N VAL A 314 30.47 15.81 5.45
CA VAL A 314 31.57 16.25 4.58
C VAL A 314 31.04 16.35 3.14
N LYS A 315 31.79 16.95 2.23
CA LYS A 315 31.37 17.10 0.82
C LYS A 315 30.96 15.80 0.13
N MET A 316 31.54 14.68 0.55
CA MET A 316 31.29 13.37 -0.05
C MET A 316 30.21 12.57 0.67
N LEU A 317 29.81 12.94 1.89
CA LEU A 317 28.89 12.15 2.72
C LEU A 317 27.77 13.02 3.30
N THR A 318 26.54 12.68 2.95
CA THR A 318 25.33 13.20 3.55
C THR A 318 24.66 12.09 4.35
N VAL A 319 24.18 12.39 5.55
CA VAL A 319 23.31 11.50 6.33
C VAL A 319 21.94 12.13 6.50
N SER A 320 20.93 11.33 6.67
CA SER A 320 19.57 11.82 6.85
C SER A 320 18.78 10.96 7.82
N GLY A 321 17.82 11.58 8.50
CA GLY A 321 16.83 10.92 9.33
C GLY A 321 15.45 11.52 9.07
N GLY A 322 14.40 10.76 9.36
CA GLY A 322 13.04 11.27 9.20
C GLY A 322 12.01 10.44 9.95
N PHE A 323 10.88 11.08 10.16
CA PHE A 323 9.71 10.56 10.86
C PHE A 323 8.47 10.76 9.99
N GLN A 324 7.53 9.81 10.07
CA GLN A 324 6.21 9.90 9.45
C GLN A 324 5.17 9.36 10.43
N LYS A 325 4.06 10.08 10.59
CA LYS A 325 2.83 9.59 11.25
C LYS A 325 1.76 9.47 10.19
N THR A 326 1.14 8.30 10.08
CA THR A 326 0.01 8.03 9.19
C THR A 326 -1.24 7.76 10.01
N SER A 327 -2.31 8.51 9.74
CA SER A 327 -3.63 8.37 10.38
C SER A 327 -4.67 8.04 9.32
N TYR A 328 -5.28 6.88 9.44
CA TYR A 328 -6.39 6.43 8.59
C TYR A 328 -7.73 6.73 9.24
N GLY A 329 -8.74 7.07 8.45
CA GLY A 329 -10.12 7.22 8.90
C GLY A 329 -10.87 5.89 8.98
N LEU A 330 -10.35 4.93 9.74
CA LEU A 330 -10.86 3.57 9.79
C LEU A 330 -12.24 3.46 10.49
N SER A 331 -13.00 2.45 10.08
CA SER A 331 -14.21 1.98 10.76
C SER A 331 -14.26 0.45 10.68
N ASP A 332 -15.05 -0.19 11.53
CA ASP A 332 -15.22 -1.66 11.53
C ASP A 332 -15.79 -2.16 10.21
N ASP A 333 -16.71 -1.40 9.59
CA ASP A 333 -17.30 -1.74 8.29
C ASP A 333 -16.28 -1.63 7.14
N PHE A 334 -15.23 -0.82 7.31
CA PHE A 334 -14.17 -0.70 6.31
C PHE A 334 -13.16 -1.85 6.40
N GLN A 335 -12.89 -2.37 7.59
CA GLN A 335 -11.87 -3.40 7.79
C GLN A 335 -12.36 -4.79 7.34
N THR A 336 -11.53 -5.48 6.57
CA THR A 336 -11.75 -6.87 6.16
C THR A 336 -10.48 -7.68 6.35
N ASP A 337 -10.59 -8.98 6.55
CA ASP A 337 -9.44 -9.87 6.76
C ASP A 337 -8.48 -9.87 5.57
N THR A 338 -9.00 -9.73 4.36
CA THR A 338 -8.19 -9.67 3.13
C THR A 338 -7.52 -8.31 2.91
N SER A 339 -8.06 -7.24 3.50
CA SER A 339 -7.59 -5.86 3.29
C SER A 339 -7.85 -5.01 4.52
N PHE A 340 -6.95 -5.04 5.46
CA PHE A 340 -7.01 -4.21 6.67
C PHE A 340 -5.85 -3.21 6.74
N TYR A 341 -6.10 -2.11 7.43
CA TYR A 341 -5.17 -1.01 7.64
C TYR A 341 -5.03 -0.74 9.13
N CYS A 342 -3.89 -0.17 9.52
CA CYS A 342 -3.59 0.23 10.89
C CYS A 342 -2.87 1.58 10.84
N SER A 343 -3.27 2.52 11.68
CA SER A 343 -2.53 3.78 11.84
C SER A 343 -1.12 3.49 12.32
N SER A 344 -0.17 4.36 11.99
CA SER A 344 1.23 4.01 12.21
C SER A 344 2.12 5.23 12.39
N TYR A 345 3.30 4.98 12.93
CA TYR A 345 4.43 5.87 12.78
C TYR A 345 5.64 5.14 12.21
N SER A 346 6.45 5.86 11.46
CA SER A 346 7.60 5.30 10.78
C SER A 346 8.85 6.12 11.06
N LEU A 347 9.99 5.44 11.08
CA LEU A 347 11.30 6.06 11.17
C LEU A 347 12.13 5.63 9.96
N GLY A 348 12.84 6.60 9.37
CA GLY A 348 13.71 6.36 8.23
C GLY A 348 15.08 6.97 8.43
N PHE A 349 16.11 6.27 7.97
CA PHE A 349 17.50 6.71 7.98
C PHE A 349 18.11 6.49 6.62
N GLY A 350 19.03 7.36 6.22
CA GLY A 350 19.71 7.23 4.94
C GLY A 350 21.08 7.85 4.94
N ALA A 351 21.88 7.43 3.97
CA ALA A 351 23.17 8.04 3.69
C ALA A 351 23.38 8.13 2.17
N ARG A 352 23.97 9.21 1.73
CA ARG A 352 24.42 9.45 0.34
C ARG A 352 25.93 9.58 0.31
N ALA A 353 26.57 8.75 -0.51
CA ALA A 353 27.97 8.86 -0.83
C ALA A 353 28.13 9.42 -2.25
N ARG A 354 28.77 10.60 -2.37
CA ARG A 354 29.14 11.20 -3.68
C ARG A 354 30.47 10.60 -4.11
N LEU A 355 30.43 9.76 -5.15
CA LEU A 355 31.62 9.08 -5.70
C LEU A 355 32.42 9.99 -6.61
N SER A 356 31.74 10.92 -7.29
CA SER A 356 32.31 11.95 -8.14
C SER A 356 31.33 13.13 -8.25
N GLU A 357 31.63 14.12 -9.08
CA GLU A 357 30.68 15.20 -9.39
C GLU A 357 29.44 14.71 -10.15
N ALA A 358 29.54 13.58 -10.85
CA ALA A 358 28.48 13.02 -11.65
C ALA A 358 27.73 11.85 -10.96
N TRP A 359 28.39 11.11 -10.07
CA TRP A 359 27.83 9.86 -9.51
C TRP A 359 27.65 9.91 -8.00
N SER A 360 26.51 9.44 -7.52
CA SER A 360 26.28 9.18 -6.10
C SER A 360 25.49 7.89 -5.88
N ILE A 361 25.67 7.31 -4.71
CA ILE A 361 24.94 6.13 -4.22
C ILE A 361 24.21 6.53 -2.95
N ASP A 362 22.93 6.16 -2.86
CA ASP A 362 22.13 6.31 -1.64
C ASP A 362 21.80 4.94 -1.07
N ILE A 363 21.86 4.81 0.26
CA ILE A 363 21.34 3.69 1.01
C ILE A 363 20.31 4.20 2.00
N ALA A 364 19.27 3.43 2.23
CA ALA A 364 18.21 3.81 3.14
C ALA A 364 17.63 2.60 3.88
N TYR A 365 17.18 2.85 5.08
CA TYR A 365 16.39 1.92 5.87
C TYR A 365 15.19 2.65 6.45
N PHE A 366 14.03 2.01 6.37
CA PHE A 366 12.75 2.55 6.85
C PHE A 366 11.98 1.44 7.53
N TRP A 367 11.45 1.72 8.72
CA TRP A 367 10.57 0.78 9.42
C TRP A 367 9.33 1.48 9.94
N THR A 368 8.22 0.73 9.98
CA THR A 368 6.93 1.21 10.45
C THR A 368 6.47 0.42 11.66
N ASN A 369 6.07 1.13 12.71
CA ASN A 369 5.32 0.60 13.85
C ASN A 369 3.84 0.91 13.63
N TYR A 370 3.02 -0.11 13.69
CA TYR A 370 1.58 0.01 13.53
C TYR A 370 0.91 -0.03 14.90
N GLU A 371 -0.16 0.74 15.02
CA GLU A 371 -1.11 0.64 16.13
C GLU A 371 -2.06 -0.51 15.79
N ASP A 372 -2.32 -1.40 16.75
CA ASP A 372 -3.29 -2.46 16.54
C ASP A 372 -4.68 -1.86 16.32
N TYR A 373 -5.48 -2.51 15.47
CA TYR A 373 -6.87 -2.15 15.25
C TYR A 373 -7.77 -3.27 15.73
N GLU A 374 -8.62 -2.98 16.72
CA GLU A 374 -9.61 -3.92 17.23
C GLU A 374 -10.95 -3.68 16.54
N LYS A 375 -11.54 -4.77 16.02
CA LYS A 375 -12.86 -4.80 15.41
C LYS A 375 -13.72 -5.80 16.15
N SER A 376 -14.87 -5.37 16.67
CA SER A 376 -15.85 -6.22 17.33
C SER A 376 -17.16 -6.26 16.56
N SER A 377 -17.81 -7.40 16.53
CA SER A 377 -19.09 -7.60 15.85
C SER A 377 -19.99 -8.55 16.63
N ASP A 378 -21.27 -8.21 16.76
CA ASP A 378 -22.28 -9.09 17.31
C ASP A 378 -22.72 -10.19 16.32
N ASN A 379 -22.37 -10.02 15.04
CA ASN A 379 -22.60 -10.98 13.98
C ASN A 379 -21.29 -11.25 13.21
N TYR A 380 -20.38 -11.94 13.87
CA TYR A 380 -19.02 -12.20 13.39
C TYR A 380 -19.05 -12.97 12.06
N ASN A 381 -18.59 -12.30 11.00
CA ASN A 381 -18.56 -12.84 9.63
C ASN A 381 -19.88 -13.52 9.18
N GLY A 382 -21.04 -13.03 9.66
CA GLY A 382 -22.34 -13.55 9.28
C GLY A 382 -22.78 -14.82 10.02
N THR A 383 -22.08 -15.25 11.07
CA THR A 383 -22.37 -16.47 11.83
C THR A 383 -23.50 -16.33 12.84
N GLY A 384 -23.97 -15.11 13.12
CA GLY A 384 -24.92 -14.81 14.19
C GLY A 384 -24.31 -14.89 15.60
N MET A 385 -22.99 -15.06 15.73
CA MET A 385 -22.27 -15.10 17.00
C MET A 385 -21.40 -13.86 17.15
N PRO A 386 -21.11 -13.40 18.38
CA PRO A 386 -20.18 -12.30 18.58
C PRO A 386 -18.72 -12.74 18.30
N GLY A 387 -17.87 -11.77 17.98
CA GLY A 387 -16.44 -12.03 17.82
C GLY A 387 -15.65 -10.74 17.71
N THR A 388 -14.36 -10.86 17.93
CA THR A 388 -13.41 -9.76 17.91
C THR A 388 -12.17 -10.17 17.12
N ASP A 389 -11.71 -9.30 16.23
CA ASP A 389 -10.45 -9.39 15.51
C ASP A 389 -9.53 -8.26 15.92
N VAL A 390 -8.29 -8.58 16.26
CA VAL A 390 -7.21 -7.61 16.45
C VAL A 390 -6.26 -7.72 15.28
N TYR A 391 -6.20 -6.67 14.46
CA TYR A 391 -5.35 -6.57 13.29
C TYR A 391 -4.04 -5.89 13.67
N SER A 392 -2.91 -6.52 13.34
CA SER A 392 -1.59 -5.93 13.51
C SER A 392 -0.71 -6.11 12.26
N ARG A 393 0.32 -5.26 12.13
CA ARG A 393 1.23 -5.27 10.99
C ARG A 393 2.65 -4.89 11.39
N THR A 394 3.60 -5.34 10.59
CA THR A 394 4.98 -4.83 10.61
C THR A 394 5.40 -4.46 9.19
N ASN A 395 6.36 -3.54 9.06
CA ASN A 395 6.95 -3.21 7.76
C ASN A 395 8.41 -2.77 7.93
N LYS A 396 9.28 -3.33 7.11
CA LYS A 396 10.70 -2.97 7.02
C LYS A 396 11.08 -2.85 5.55
N VAL A 397 11.74 -1.76 5.20
CA VAL A 397 12.15 -1.48 3.81
C VAL A 397 13.61 -1.10 3.80
N PHE A 398 14.37 -1.70 2.89
CA PHE A 398 15.74 -1.35 2.54
C PHE A 398 15.74 -0.74 1.14
N GLY A 399 16.51 0.31 0.94
CA GLY A 399 16.63 0.98 -0.35
C GLY A 399 18.09 1.21 -0.74
N LEU A 400 18.33 1.06 -2.04
CA LEU A 400 19.60 1.39 -2.69
C LEU A 400 19.31 2.17 -3.97
N SER A 401 19.99 3.30 -4.17
CA SER A 401 19.87 4.09 -5.39
C SER A 401 21.25 4.40 -5.98
N LEU A 402 21.30 4.39 -7.30
CA LEU A 402 22.44 4.92 -8.08
C LEU A 402 21.96 6.15 -8.83
N ASN A 403 22.59 7.29 -8.60
CA ASN A 403 22.24 8.56 -9.22
C ASN A 403 23.37 9.04 -10.14
N TYR A 404 22.98 9.65 -11.25
CA TYR A 404 23.87 10.21 -12.24
C TYR A 404 23.38 11.59 -12.68
N GLN A 405 24.27 12.55 -12.78
CA GLN A 405 24.03 13.88 -13.36
C GLN A 405 25.13 14.24 -14.36
N PHE A 406 24.70 14.73 -15.52
CA PHE A 406 25.60 15.07 -16.62
C PHE A 406 25.39 16.52 -17.06
#